data_0021ae08d247af7a6a4f7617356bd92b
#
_entry.id   0021ae08d247af7a6a4f7617356bd92b
#
_cell.length_a   1.000
_cell.length_b   1.000
_cell.length_c   1.000
_cell.angle_alpha   90.00
_cell.angle_beta   90.00
_cell.angle_gamma   90.00
#
_symmetry.space_group_name_H-M   'P 1'
#
loop_
_entity.id
_entity.type
_entity.pdbx_description
1 polymer ?
#
loop_
_entity_poly.entity_id
_entity_poly.type
_entity_poly.pdbx_seq_one_letter_code
_entity_poly.pdbx_strand_id
1 'polypeptide(L)'
;MLRHQFTLRLEQEEEVSPVEHRIVAVLMALDAERLLSALNHERGTQGRDDYPNRVLWNCMIAFGCLCVRSVPEGIKFLRLSPGLRRICGIPSARAVPNKHAFYRFERRLANHIDLIEEIFAGLVRRLKELLPKFGERLATDSTKLHSQANGRKPSVDSDASWKKYEHTHTDEKGRKRKSSVTWFGYKLHMIVDALYELPIAELVTTARDNDATHDEALWKKAKETLPGLEKIAKSNAKDKGYDEKAVYETSWKDGVEPIIPLKDQTEDENKVLLPENQQVCPRGDALRFDGYETARNALRYDLPKTCPREKGTGYCELSDTCTQKLMRVKVTEENLRHLGPVVRESKKFKRLYRGRTAVERVNSRLKAHDGLDEIKRRGIKRVSVWALVALLCMNAFAVTVATEGRIKEVRKTIWSIAA
;
A
#
# COMPACT_ATOMS: atom_id res chain seq x y z
N MET A 1 -5.41 5.46 -34.19
CA MET A 1 -6.62 4.86 -34.81
C MET A 1 -7.67 4.41 -33.79
N LEU A 2 -7.33 3.70 -32.70
CA LEU A 2 -8.33 3.19 -31.74
C LEU A 2 -9.03 4.25 -30.87
N ARG A 3 -8.39 5.39 -30.56
CA ARG A 3 -9.06 6.51 -29.85
C ARG A 3 -10.28 7.04 -30.64
N HIS A 4 -10.17 7.14 -31.94
CA HIS A 4 -11.28 7.57 -32.81
C HIS A 4 -12.43 6.55 -32.88
N GLN A 5 -12.14 5.25 -32.84
CA GLN A 5 -13.20 4.23 -32.85
C GLN A 5 -14.02 4.17 -31.56
N PHE A 6 -13.42 4.50 -30.42
CA PHE A 6 -14.15 4.61 -29.15
C PHE A 6 -15.10 5.81 -29.13
N THR A 7 -14.65 6.97 -29.59
CA THR A 7 -15.46 8.19 -29.64
C THR A 7 -16.65 8.04 -30.58
N LEU A 8 -16.45 7.51 -31.79
CA LEU A 8 -17.53 7.32 -32.80
C LEU A 8 -18.62 6.34 -32.37
N ARG A 9 -18.34 5.36 -31.50
CA ARG A 9 -19.35 4.40 -31.02
C ARG A 9 -20.15 4.89 -29.82
N LEU A 10 -19.64 5.89 -29.09
CA LEU A 10 -20.34 6.53 -27.96
C LEU A 10 -21.32 7.62 -28.44
N GLU A 11 -21.18 8.12 -29.67
CA GLU A 11 -22.06 9.14 -30.26
C GLU A 11 -23.40 8.62 -30.79
N GLN A 12 -23.64 7.31 -30.78
CA GLN A 12 -24.96 6.75 -31.07
C GLN A 12 -25.77 6.65 -29.77
N GLU A 13 -26.69 7.57 -29.59
CA GLU A 13 -27.80 7.80 -28.65
C GLU A 13 -28.32 6.65 -27.76
N GLU A 14 -27.48 5.86 -27.12
CA GLU A 14 -27.90 5.07 -25.96
C GLU A 14 -27.30 5.71 -24.71
N GLU A 15 -28.12 6.00 -23.71
CA GLU A 15 -27.71 6.52 -22.40
C GLU A 15 -26.62 5.61 -21.82
N VAL A 16 -25.36 6.05 -21.90
CA VAL A 16 -24.23 5.37 -21.28
C VAL A 16 -24.33 5.62 -19.79
N SER A 17 -24.42 4.56 -19.01
CA SER A 17 -24.53 4.70 -17.55
C SER A 17 -23.28 5.40 -16.97
N PRO A 18 -23.41 6.12 -15.82
CA PRO A 18 -22.25 6.74 -15.18
C PRO A 18 -21.11 5.78 -14.88
N VAL A 19 -21.40 4.51 -14.61
CA VAL A 19 -20.40 3.45 -14.38
C VAL A 19 -19.66 3.11 -15.67
N GLU A 20 -20.38 3.00 -16.78
CA GLU A 20 -19.80 2.73 -18.10
C GLU A 20 -18.87 3.86 -18.55
N HIS A 21 -19.28 5.12 -18.39
CA HIS A 21 -18.41 6.29 -18.64
C HIS A 21 -17.07 6.19 -17.88
N ARG A 22 -17.10 5.74 -16.63
CA ARG A 22 -15.91 5.61 -15.82
C ARG A 22 -15.01 4.47 -16.24
N ILE A 23 -15.59 3.33 -16.62
CA ILE A 23 -14.81 2.21 -17.17
C ILE A 23 -14.06 2.67 -18.43
N VAL A 24 -14.74 3.42 -19.31
CA VAL A 24 -14.10 4.02 -20.51
C VAL A 24 -12.97 4.95 -20.10
N ALA A 25 -13.19 5.85 -19.15
CA ALA A 25 -12.19 6.79 -18.67
C ALA A 25 -10.96 6.07 -18.08
N VAL A 26 -11.17 5.01 -17.29
CA VAL A 26 -10.10 4.16 -16.76
C VAL A 26 -9.31 3.50 -17.90
N LEU A 27 -10.01 2.89 -18.88
CA LEU A 27 -9.37 2.27 -20.03
C LEU A 27 -8.54 3.27 -20.86
N MET A 28 -9.02 4.51 -21.00
CA MET A 28 -8.32 5.58 -21.73
C MET A 28 -7.08 6.09 -20.97
N ALA A 29 -7.07 6.02 -19.64
CA ALA A 29 -5.94 6.42 -18.82
C ALA A 29 -4.79 5.39 -18.84
N LEU A 30 -5.06 4.14 -19.27
CA LEU A 30 -4.08 3.05 -19.28
C LEU A 30 -3.34 2.99 -20.63
N ASP A 31 -2.02 3.22 -20.61
CA ASP A 31 -1.15 2.98 -21.76
C ASP A 31 -0.71 1.51 -21.82
N ALA A 32 -1.51 0.68 -22.48
CA ALA A 32 -1.29 -0.76 -22.56
C ALA A 32 -0.69 -1.21 -23.94
N GLU A 33 -0.25 -0.29 -24.80
CA GLU A 33 0.17 -0.63 -26.17
C GLU A 33 1.38 -1.58 -26.18
N ARG A 34 2.38 -1.34 -25.33
CA ARG A 34 3.57 -2.21 -25.23
C ARG A 34 3.19 -3.62 -24.76
N LEU A 35 2.36 -3.73 -23.72
CA LEU A 35 1.86 -5.00 -23.21
C LEU A 35 1.09 -5.77 -24.30
N LEU A 36 0.17 -5.10 -24.99
CA LEU A 36 -0.65 -5.72 -26.01
C LEU A 36 0.18 -6.12 -27.23
N SER A 37 1.18 -5.33 -27.61
CA SER A 37 2.14 -5.68 -28.66
C SER A 37 2.92 -6.95 -28.31
N ALA A 38 3.46 -7.04 -27.09
CA ALA A 38 4.17 -8.24 -26.61
C ALA A 38 3.27 -9.48 -26.62
N LEU A 39 2.04 -9.36 -26.10
CA LEU A 39 1.06 -10.44 -26.11
C LEU A 39 0.61 -10.87 -27.52
N ASN A 40 0.58 -9.94 -28.47
CA ASN A 40 0.26 -10.25 -29.88
C ASN A 40 1.42 -10.97 -30.55
N HIS A 41 2.66 -10.57 -30.26
CA HIS A 41 3.86 -11.22 -30.81
C HIS A 41 4.01 -12.67 -30.31
N GLU A 42 3.71 -12.95 -29.03
CA GLU A 42 3.70 -14.32 -28.50
C GLU A 42 2.68 -15.25 -29.19
N ARG A 43 1.69 -14.67 -29.81
CA ARG A 43 0.53 -15.40 -30.33
C ARG A 43 0.87 -16.03 -31.66
N GLY A 44 1.88 -16.54 -32.04
CA GLY A 44 2.21 -17.25 -33.26
C GLY A 44 1.09 -17.31 -34.36
N THR A 45 1.46 -17.57 -35.56
CA THR A 45 0.53 -17.62 -36.71
C THR A 45 -0.23 -18.93 -36.78
N GLN A 46 0.11 -19.94 -35.99
CA GLN A 46 -0.52 -21.27 -36.01
C GLN A 46 -1.53 -21.45 -34.87
N GLY A 47 -2.68 -21.97 -35.16
CA GLY A 47 -3.72 -22.33 -34.19
C GLY A 47 -5.07 -21.64 -34.48
N ARG A 48 -6.06 -21.96 -33.62
CA ARG A 48 -7.39 -21.38 -33.72
C ARG A 48 -7.32 -19.89 -33.39
N ASP A 49 -7.99 -19.05 -34.15
CA ASP A 49 -8.18 -17.63 -33.85
C ASP A 49 -8.92 -17.47 -32.53
N ASP A 50 -8.16 -17.08 -31.49
CA ASP A 50 -8.71 -16.74 -30.18
C ASP A 50 -9.17 -15.27 -30.19
N TYR A 51 -9.80 -14.85 -29.12
CA TYR A 51 -10.25 -13.47 -28.97
C TYR A 51 -9.06 -12.48 -29.00
N PRO A 52 -9.21 -11.27 -29.58
CA PRO A 52 -8.17 -10.26 -29.59
C PRO A 52 -7.68 -9.95 -28.14
N ASN A 53 -6.36 -9.83 -27.96
CA ASN A 53 -5.79 -9.52 -26.65
C ASN A 53 -6.35 -8.21 -26.06
N ARG A 54 -6.62 -7.21 -26.90
CA ARG A 54 -7.27 -5.95 -26.50
C ARG A 54 -8.64 -6.19 -25.86
N VAL A 55 -9.47 -7.06 -26.45
CA VAL A 55 -10.80 -7.40 -25.91
C VAL A 55 -10.67 -8.04 -24.53
N LEU A 56 -9.76 -9.02 -24.38
CA LEU A 56 -9.54 -9.70 -23.11
C LEU A 56 -8.97 -8.74 -22.04
N TRP A 57 -8.06 -7.84 -22.43
CA TRP A 57 -7.53 -6.79 -21.54
C TRP A 57 -8.64 -5.84 -21.07
N ASN A 58 -9.44 -5.30 -21.99
CA ASN A 58 -10.55 -4.42 -21.65
C ASN A 58 -11.55 -5.10 -20.70
N CYS A 59 -11.84 -6.39 -20.92
CA CYS A 59 -12.67 -7.15 -19.99
C CYS A 59 -12.04 -7.29 -18.62
N MET A 60 -10.73 -7.56 -18.53
CA MET A 60 -10.03 -7.68 -17.24
C MET A 60 -10.07 -6.38 -16.44
N ILE A 61 -9.83 -5.24 -17.09
CA ILE A 61 -9.95 -3.92 -16.46
C ILE A 61 -11.40 -3.63 -16.06
N ALA A 62 -12.36 -3.92 -16.93
CA ALA A 62 -13.78 -3.76 -16.59
C ALA A 62 -14.18 -4.64 -15.39
N PHE A 63 -13.64 -5.86 -15.27
CA PHE A 63 -13.87 -6.73 -14.12
C PHE A 63 -13.28 -6.14 -12.83
N GLY A 64 -12.08 -5.54 -12.89
CA GLY A 64 -11.51 -4.79 -11.79
C GLY A 64 -12.42 -3.63 -11.38
N CYS A 65 -12.81 -2.78 -12.31
CA CYS A 65 -13.71 -1.65 -12.06
C CYS A 65 -15.08 -2.07 -11.47
N LEU A 66 -15.59 -3.23 -11.86
CA LEU A 66 -16.88 -3.76 -11.40
C LEU A 66 -16.79 -4.65 -10.15
N CYS A 67 -15.62 -4.78 -9.56
CA CYS A 67 -15.38 -5.61 -8.37
C CYS A 67 -15.75 -7.09 -8.58
N VAL A 68 -15.53 -7.58 -9.79
CA VAL A 68 -15.89 -8.94 -10.16
C VAL A 68 -14.94 -9.94 -9.47
N ARG A 69 -15.47 -10.82 -8.66
CA ARG A 69 -14.70 -11.77 -7.84
C ARG A 69 -14.17 -12.97 -8.64
N SER A 70 -14.76 -13.26 -9.79
CA SER A 70 -14.39 -14.44 -10.59
C SER A 70 -14.65 -14.23 -12.09
N VAL A 71 -13.86 -14.88 -12.94
CA VAL A 71 -14.08 -14.87 -14.39
C VAL A 71 -15.50 -15.32 -14.79
N PRO A 72 -16.08 -16.41 -14.21
CA PRO A 72 -17.44 -16.79 -14.53
C PRO A 72 -18.47 -15.70 -14.20
N GLU A 73 -18.29 -14.94 -13.13
CA GLU A 73 -19.14 -13.82 -12.77
C GLU A 73 -19.01 -12.68 -13.80
N GLY A 74 -17.79 -12.31 -14.18
CA GLY A 74 -17.54 -11.30 -15.21
C GLY A 74 -18.15 -11.67 -16.55
N ILE A 75 -18.09 -12.95 -16.95
CA ILE A 75 -18.75 -13.45 -18.16
C ILE A 75 -20.28 -13.26 -18.07
N LYS A 76 -20.90 -13.47 -16.91
CA LYS A 76 -22.34 -13.19 -16.72
C LYS A 76 -22.65 -11.71 -16.93
N PHE A 77 -21.87 -10.81 -16.34
CA PHE A 77 -22.02 -9.36 -16.56
C PHE A 77 -21.88 -8.99 -18.06
N LEU A 78 -20.86 -9.50 -18.75
CA LEU A 78 -20.68 -9.27 -20.17
C LEU A 78 -21.88 -9.76 -21.00
N ARG A 79 -22.49 -10.90 -20.65
CA ARG A 79 -23.66 -11.43 -21.36
C ARG A 79 -24.92 -10.61 -21.12
N LEU A 80 -25.08 -10.04 -19.93
CA LEU A 80 -26.26 -9.28 -19.53
C LEU A 80 -26.21 -7.81 -19.97
N SER A 81 -25.02 -7.16 -20.00
CA SER A 81 -24.89 -5.75 -20.33
C SER A 81 -24.42 -5.53 -21.77
N PRO A 82 -25.26 -5.00 -22.68
CA PRO A 82 -24.85 -4.56 -24.01
C PRO A 82 -23.80 -3.45 -23.98
N GLY A 83 -23.94 -2.45 -23.11
CA GLY A 83 -23.00 -1.36 -22.96
C GLY A 83 -21.61 -1.83 -22.54
N LEU A 84 -21.52 -2.72 -21.53
CA LEU A 84 -20.25 -3.31 -21.12
C LEU A 84 -19.57 -4.08 -22.25
N ARG A 85 -20.34 -4.84 -23.07
CA ARG A 85 -19.79 -5.51 -24.26
C ARG A 85 -19.21 -4.52 -25.25
N ARG A 86 -19.92 -3.43 -25.55
CA ARG A 86 -19.42 -2.38 -26.46
C ARG A 86 -18.11 -1.79 -25.97
N ILE A 87 -18.03 -1.43 -24.71
CA ILE A 87 -16.80 -0.91 -24.09
C ILE A 87 -15.65 -1.89 -24.24
N CYS A 88 -15.90 -3.18 -24.03
CA CYS A 88 -14.88 -4.21 -24.19
C CYS A 88 -14.56 -4.57 -25.65
N GLY A 89 -15.32 -4.08 -26.62
CA GLY A 89 -15.15 -4.41 -28.04
C GLY A 89 -15.77 -5.76 -28.44
N ILE A 90 -16.81 -6.22 -27.75
CA ILE A 90 -17.52 -7.49 -28.01
C ILE A 90 -18.81 -7.20 -28.77
N PRO A 91 -18.98 -7.73 -29.99
CA PRO A 91 -20.10 -7.37 -30.87
C PRO A 91 -21.46 -7.94 -30.43
N SER A 92 -21.49 -9.07 -29.75
CA SER A 92 -22.74 -9.71 -29.32
C SER A 92 -22.57 -10.59 -28.07
N ALA A 93 -23.66 -10.98 -27.42
CA ALA A 93 -23.63 -11.87 -26.26
C ALA A 93 -23.06 -13.28 -26.61
N ARG A 94 -23.21 -13.73 -27.86
CA ARG A 94 -22.65 -15.01 -28.37
C ARG A 94 -21.13 -14.92 -28.55
N ALA A 95 -20.59 -13.74 -28.82
CA ALA A 95 -19.15 -13.48 -28.99
C ALA A 95 -18.40 -13.29 -27.68
N VAL A 96 -19.06 -13.36 -26.52
CA VAL A 96 -18.40 -13.22 -25.19
C VAL A 96 -17.39 -14.35 -25.00
N PRO A 97 -16.13 -14.04 -24.66
CA PRO A 97 -15.09 -15.03 -24.44
C PRO A 97 -15.48 -16.05 -23.35
N ASN A 98 -15.11 -17.30 -23.56
CA ASN A 98 -15.33 -18.34 -22.56
C ASN A 98 -14.28 -18.27 -21.43
N LYS A 99 -14.55 -18.93 -20.30
CA LYS A 99 -13.67 -18.90 -19.11
C LYS A 99 -12.23 -19.36 -19.40
N HIS A 100 -12.05 -20.30 -20.35
CA HIS A 100 -10.73 -20.82 -20.68
C HIS A 100 -9.87 -19.81 -21.46
N ALA A 101 -10.50 -18.95 -22.29
CA ALA A 101 -9.82 -17.85 -22.97
C ALA A 101 -9.23 -16.86 -21.92
N PHE A 102 -10.01 -16.47 -20.91
CA PHE A 102 -9.54 -15.63 -19.80
C PHE A 102 -8.42 -16.30 -19.00
N TYR A 103 -8.54 -17.58 -18.66
CA TYR A 103 -7.50 -18.27 -17.87
C TYR A 103 -6.19 -18.43 -18.66
N ARG A 104 -6.24 -18.61 -19.99
CA ARG A 104 -5.05 -18.59 -20.83
C ARG A 104 -4.46 -17.18 -20.90
N PHE A 105 -5.30 -16.16 -21.01
CA PHE A 105 -4.88 -14.77 -21.04
C PHE A 105 -4.23 -14.36 -19.72
N GLU A 106 -4.82 -14.66 -18.56
CA GLU A 106 -4.22 -14.43 -17.23
C GLU A 106 -2.83 -15.08 -17.09
N ARG A 107 -2.65 -16.27 -17.67
CA ARG A 107 -1.36 -16.98 -17.64
C ARG A 107 -0.32 -16.26 -18.48
N ARG A 108 -0.69 -15.73 -19.65
CA ARG A 108 0.21 -14.92 -20.48
C ARG A 108 0.52 -13.58 -19.81
N LEU A 109 -0.46 -12.91 -19.24
CA LEU A 109 -0.22 -11.69 -18.45
C LEU A 109 0.80 -11.91 -17.32
N ALA A 110 0.76 -13.07 -16.66
CA ALA A 110 1.70 -13.42 -15.61
C ALA A 110 3.15 -13.57 -16.09
N ASN A 111 3.38 -13.76 -17.40
CA ASN A 111 4.73 -13.76 -18.01
C ASN A 111 5.21 -12.35 -18.37
N HIS A 112 4.31 -11.36 -18.39
CA HIS A 112 4.59 -9.95 -18.71
C HIS A 112 4.21 -9.02 -17.57
N ILE A 113 4.44 -9.48 -16.33
CA ILE A 113 4.08 -8.70 -15.13
C ILE A 113 4.85 -7.37 -15.09
N ASP A 114 6.08 -7.37 -15.58
CA ASP A 114 6.95 -6.19 -15.72
C ASP A 114 6.31 -5.09 -16.58
N LEU A 115 5.64 -5.45 -17.68
CA LEU A 115 4.92 -4.49 -18.52
C LEU A 115 3.64 -3.97 -17.84
N ILE A 116 3.00 -4.78 -17.00
CA ILE A 116 1.86 -4.31 -16.20
C ILE A 116 2.34 -3.34 -15.11
N GLU A 117 3.48 -3.63 -14.48
CA GLU A 117 4.14 -2.73 -13.52
C GLU A 117 4.58 -1.42 -14.18
N GLU A 118 5.01 -1.45 -15.44
CA GLU A 118 5.34 -0.24 -16.20
C GLU A 118 4.09 0.65 -16.42
N ILE A 119 2.93 0.06 -16.76
CA ILE A 119 1.66 0.79 -16.86
C ILE A 119 1.31 1.42 -15.51
N PHE A 120 1.45 0.66 -14.41
CA PHE A 120 1.21 1.16 -13.06
C PHE A 120 2.14 2.33 -12.73
N ALA A 121 3.43 2.21 -13.02
CA ALA A 121 4.40 3.26 -12.80
C ALA A 121 4.08 4.53 -13.62
N GLY A 122 3.59 4.37 -14.85
CA GLY A 122 3.11 5.48 -15.68
C GLY A 122 1.98 6.26 -15.00
N LEU A 123 1.01 5.56 -14.41
CA LEU A 123 -0.08 6.20 -13.65
C LEU A 123 0.44 6.92 -12.40
N VAL A 124 1.35 6.32 -11.64
CA VAL A 124 1.93 6.92 -10.43
C VAL A 124 2.68 8.22 -10.78
N ARG A 125 3.48 8.20 -11.85
CA ARG A 125 4.16 9.42 -12.34
C ARG A 125 3.17 10.50 -12.75
N ARG A 126 2.09 10.11 -13.45
CA ARG A 126 1.04 11.05 -13.83
C ARG A 126 0.32 11.66 -12.62
N LEU A 127 0.05 10.87 -11.58
CA LEU A 127 -0.52 11.37 -10.32
C LEU A 127 0.42 12.35 -9.63
N LYS A 128 1.75 12.12 -9.68
CA LYS A 128 2.73 13.07 -9.14
C LYS A 128 2.69 14.43 -9.83
N GLU A 129 2.44 14.46 -11.14
CA GLU A 129 2.29 15.69 -11.91
C GLU A 129 1.00 16.45 -11.55
N LEU A 130 -0.10 15.72 -11.30
CA LEU A 130 -1.43 16.26 -11.09
C LEU A 130 -1.71 16.66 -9.63
N LEU A 131 -1.08 15.97 -8.66
CA LEU A 131 -1.43 16.07 -7.24
C LEU A 131 -0.33 16.78 -6.44
N PRO A 132 -0.60 17.97 -5.87
CA PRO A 132 0.36 18.69 -5.04
C PRO A 132 0.82 17.86 -3.84
N LYS A 133 2.13 17.84 -3.56
CA LYS A 133 2.74 17.13 -2.41
C LYS A 133 2.56 15.60 -2.44
N PHE A 134 2.15 15.02 -3.57
CA PHE A 134 2.09 13.56 -3.72
C PHE A 134 3.47 12.94 -3.51
N GLY A 135 3.54 11.89 -2.68
CA GLY A 135 4.77 11.21 -2.29
C GLY A 135 5.53 11.84 -1.11
N GLU A 136 5.11 13.00 -0.56
CA GLU A 136 5.80 13.60 0.58
C GLU A 136 5.59 12.84 1.90
N ARG A 137 4.44 12.24 2.09
CA ARG A 137 4.08 11.45 3.29
C ARG A 137 3.60 10.10 2.85
N LEU A 138 4.28 9.09 3.34
CA LEU A 138 4.01 7.71 2.96
C LEU A 138 3.42 6.92 4.13
N ALA A 139 2.70 5.88 3.80
CA ALA A 139 2.30 4.85 4.75
C ALA A 139 2.56 3.47 4.13
N THR A 140 3.10 2.55 4.93
CA THR A 140 3.43 1.19 4.50
C THR A 140 2.75 0.18 5.41
N ASP A 141 2.11 -0.80 4.80
CA ASP A 141 1.50 -1.93 5.51
C ASP A 141 1.29 -3.11 4.57
N SER A 142 0.93 -4.25 5.12
CA SER A 142 0.53 -5.44 4.37
C SER A 142 -0.92 -5.81 4.63
N THR A 143 -1.58 -6.43 3.66
CA THR A 143 -2.92 -6.99 3.84
C THR A 143 -2.97 -8.45 3.42
N LYS A 144 -3.83 -9.21 4.08
CA LYS A 144 -4.06 -10.64 3.80
C LYS A 144 -4.81 -10.80 2.49
N LEU A 145 -4.37 -11.77 1.68
CA LEU A 145 -5.05 -12.25 0.49
C LEU A 145 -5.32 -13.74 0.68
N HIS A 146 -6.58 -14.11 0.90
CA HIS A 146 -6.94 -15.48 1.18
C HIS A 146 -6.91 -16.35 -0.09
N SER A 147 -6.15 -17.46 -0.07
CA SER A 147 -6.25 -18.48 -1.11
C SER A 147 -7.47 -19.35 -0.86
N GLN A 148 -8.21 -19.70 -1.91
CA GLN A 148 -9.32 -20.63 -1.87
C GLN A 148 -8.89 -22.11 -2.01
N ALA A 149 -7.58 -22.37 -2.10
CA ALA A 149 -7.07 -23.72 -2.14
C ALA A 149 -7.13 -24.38 -0.75
N ASN A 150 -7.29 -25.71 -0.73
CA ASN A 150 -7.23 -26.46 0.52
C ASN A 150 -5.77 -26.54 1.00
N GLY A 151 -5.45 -25.82 2.07
CA GLY A 151 -4.12 -25.84 2.67
C GLY A 151 -3.79 -27.08 3.53
N ARG A 152 -4.74 -28.00 3.75
CA ARG A 152 -4.56 -29.19 4.63
C ARG A 152 -4.00 -30.42 3.91
N LYS A 153 -3.90 -30.41 2.57
CA LYS A 153 -3.35 -31.50 1.75
C LYS A 153 -2.21 -30.92 0.91
N PRO A 154 -1.43 -31.73 0.18
CA PRO A 154 -0.55 -31.20 -0.84
C PRO A 154 -1.36 -30.22 -1.67
N SER A 155 -1.15 -28.92 -1.44
CA SER A 155 -2.01 -27.88 -1.97
C SER A 155 -1.78 -27.75 -3.47
N VAL A 156 -2.86 -27.63 -4.23
CA VAL A 156 -2.79 -27.26 -5.64
C VAL A 156 -2.32 -25.81 -5.84
N ASP A 157 -2.17 -25.05 -4.76
CA ASP A 157 -1.59 -23.71 -4.69
C ASP A 157 -0.29 -23.79 -3.87
N SER A 158 0.80 -24.21 -4.54
CA SER A 158 2.10 -24.47 -3.90
C SER A 158 2.77 -23.20 -3.36
N ASP A 159 2.42 -22.03 -3.91
CA ASP A 159 3.01 -20.75 -3.52
C ASP A 159 2.33 -20.15 -2.28
N ALA A 160 1.11 -20.58 -1.97
CA ALA A 160 0.40 -20.13 -0.78
C ALA A 160 0.94 -20.80 0.49
N SER A 161 0.90 -20.10 1.61
CA SER A 161 1.37 -20.62 2.88
C SER A 161 0.42 -20.29 4.04
N TRP A 162 0.58 -21.02 5.15
CA TRP A 162 -0.11 -20.75 6.40
C TRP A 162 0.59 -19.65 7.20
N LYS A 163 -0.20 -18.77 7.79
CA LYS A 163 0.23 -17.81 8.82
C LYS A 163 -0.66 -17.94 10.03
N LYS A 164 -0.04 -17.95 11.20
CA LYS A 164 -0.70 -17.92 12.49
C LYS A 164 -0.34 -16.63 13.22
N TYR A 165 -1.34 -15.93 13.71
CA TYR A 165 -1.16 -14.81 14.65
C TYR A 165 -1.73 -15.22 16.00
N GLU A 166 -0.98 -14.98 17.05
CA GLU A 166 -1.43 -15.18 18.43
C GLU A 166 -1.69 -13.81 19.06
N HIS A 167 -2.85 -13.66 19.64
CA HIS A 167 -3.24 -12.49 20.41
C HIS A 167 -3.46 -12.88 21.86
N THR A 168 -2.80 -12.18 22.77
CA THR A 168 -3.10 -12.30 24.19
C THR A 168 -4.03 -11.15 24.56
N HIS A 169 -5.19 -11.44 25.11
CA HIS A 169 -6.13 -10.47 25.64
C HIS A 169 -6.47 -10.81 27.10
N THR A 170 -6.76 -9.80 27.88
CA THR A 170 -7.21 -9.98 29.25
C THR A 170 -8.72 -10.03 29.26
N ASP A 171 -9.31 -11.11 29.83
CA ASP A 171 -10.76 -11.23 29.96
C ASP A 171 -11.30 -10.29 31.07
N GLU A 172 -12.63 -10.16 31.15
CA GLU A 172 -13.31 -9.31 32.16
C GLU A 172 -12.96 -9.67 33.60
N LYS A 173 -12.40 -10.86 33.83
CA LYS A 173 -11.95 -11.35 35.14
C LYS A 173 -10.45 -11.17 35.36
N GLY A 174 -9.77 -10.36 34.51
CA GLY A 174 -8.32 -10.08 34.62
C GLY A 174 -7.41 -11.24 34.19
N ARG A 175 -7.91 -12.31 33.58
CA ARG A 175 -7.12 -13.49 33.16
C ARG A 175 -6.61 -13.32 31.74
N LYS A 176 -5.31 -13.52 31.53
CA LYS A 176 -4.69 -13.52 30.18
C LYS A 176 -5.17 -14.74 29.37
N ARG A 177 -5.84 -14.50 28.27
CA ARG A 177 -6.26 -15.52 27.32
C ARG A 177 -5.55 -15.36 25.98
N LYS A 178 -5.13 -16.47 25.39
CA LYS A 178 -4.53 -16.49 24.04
C LYS A 178 -5.60 -16.88 23.03
N SER A 179 -5.79 -16.07 22.02
CA SER A 179 -6.54 -16.40 20.81
C SER A 179 -5.61 -16.49 19.63
N SER A 180 -5.86 -17.38 18.69
CA SER A 180 -5.05 -17.48 17.47
C SER A 180 -5.93 -17.37 16.22
N VAL A 181 -5.48 -16.58 15.27
CA VAL A 181 -6.07 -16.50 13.93
C VAL A 181 -5.11 -17.13 12.95
N THR A 182 -5.59 -18.16 12.26
CA THR A 182 -4.80 -18.86 11.22
C THR A 182 -5.45 -18.65 9.86
N TRP A 183 -4.66 -18.39 8.83
CA TRP A 183 -5.14 -18.22 7.48
C TRP A 183 -4.12 -18.75 6.47
N PHE A 184 -4.61 -19.13 5.28
CA PHE A 184 -3.83 -19.68 4.19
C PHE A 184 -3.89 -18.75 2.97
N GLY A 185 -2.76 -18.39 2.38
CA GLY A 185 -2.74 -17.52 1.21
C GLY A 185 -1.46 -16.71 1.05
N TYR A 186 -1.64 -15.43 0.76
CA TYR A 186 -0.61 -14.46 0.38
C TYR A 186 -0.75 -13.17 1.18
N LYS A 187 0.26 -12.30 1.07
CA LYS A 187 0.20 -10.91 1.53
C LYS A 187 0.43 -9.96 0.35
N LEU A 188 -0.31 -8.87 0.35
CA LEU A 188 -0.04 -7.72 -0.50
C LEU A 188 0.55 -6.63 0.39
N HIS A 189 1.83 -6.33 0.18
CA HIS A 189 2.53 -5.22 0.80
C HIS A 189 2.36 -3.99 -0.08
N MET A 190 2.15 -2.82 0.51
CA MET A 190 2.00 -1.58 -0.25
C MET A 190 2.67 -0.41 0.44
N ILE A 191 3.22 0.50 -0.39
CA ILE A 191 3.52 1.87 -0.02
C ILE A 191 2.47 2.75 -0.69
N VAL A 192 1.79 3.58 0.10
CA VAL A 192 0.78 4.50 -0.38
C VAL A 192 1.14 5.95 -0.04
N ASP A 193 0.71 6.90 -0.85
CA ASP A 193 0.66 8.30 -0.45
C ASP A 193 -0.39 8.49 0.65
N ALA A 194 0.03 9.04 1.79
CA ALA A 194 -0.85 9.17 2.96
C ALA A 194 -1.83 10.35 2.85
N LEU A 195 -1.57 11.30 1.94
CA LEU A 195 -2.46 12.44 1.73
C LEU A 195 -3.62 12.09 0.80
N TYR A 196 -3.34 11.37 -0.30
CA TYR A 196 -4.34 11.05 -1.32
C TYR A 196 -4.83 9.60 -1.24
N GLU A 197 -4.21 8.78 -0.39
CA GLU A 197 -4.58 7.36 -0.20
C GLU A 197 -4.52 6.57 -1.52
N LEU A 198 -3.43 6.77 -2.26
CA LEU A 198 -3.20 6.13 -3.54
C LEU A 198 -1.91 5.30 -3.50
N PRO A 199 -1.91 4.08 -4.06
CA PRO A 199 -0.75 3.20 -4.06
C PRO A 199 0.38 3.74 -4.96
N ILE A 200 1.62 3.66 -4.44
CA ILE A 200 2.86 4.01 -5.15
C ILE A 200 3.64 2.75 -5.52
N ALA A 201 3.66 1.75 -4.64
CA ALA A 201 4.32 0.48 -4.90
C ALA A 201 3.56 -0.66 -4.24
N GLU A 202 3.72 -1.85 -4.78
CA GLU A 202 3.13 -3.08 -4.27
C GLU A 202 4.12 -4.25 -4.38
N LEU A 203 3.93 -5.26 -3.55
CA LEU A 203 4.65 -6.53 -3.60
C LEU A 203 3.78 -7.65 -3.02
N VAL A 204 3.58 -8.72 -3.78
CA VAL A 204 2.87 -9.90 -3.28
C VAL A 204 3.88 -10.93 -2.78
N THR A 205 3.65 -11.43 -1.57
CA THR A 205 4.49 -12.48 -0.94
C THR A 205 3.64 -13.62 -0.43
N THR A 206 4.29 -14.68 0.05
CA THR A 206 3.58 -15.76 0.75
C THR A 206 3.09 -15.26 2.12
N ALA A 207 2.03 -15.88 2.66
CA ALA A 207 1.46 -15.44 3.94
C ALA A 207 2.42 -15.55 5.13
N ARG A 208 3.32 -16.52 5.13
CA ARG A 208 4.26 -16.77 6.24
C ARG A 208 5.35 -15.71 6.37
N ASP A 209 5.63 -14.99 5.29
CA ASP A 209 6.73 -14.02 5.25
C ASP A 209 6.53 -12.91 6.29
N ASN A 210 7.65 -12.39 6.81
CA ASN A 210 7.60 -11.26 7.74
C ASN A 210 7.57 -9.94 6.94
N ASP A 211 6.77 -9.00 7.37
CA ASP A 211 6.55 -7.74 6.66
C ASP A 211 7.84 -6.89 6.60
N ALA A 212 8.61 -6.85 7.69
CA ALA A 212 9.84 -6.09 7.78
C ALA A 212 10.93 -6.60 6.81
N THR A 213 10.97 -7.90 6.50
CA THR A 213 11.99 -8.47 5.58
C THR A 213 11.81 -8.05 4.13
N HIS A 214 10.61 -7.60 3.77
CA HIS A 214 10.29 -7.14 2.41
C HIS A 214 10.30 -5.62 2.26
N ASP A 215 10.57 -4.89 3.34
CA ASP A 215 10.52 -3.41 3.33
C ASP A 215 11.54 -2.80 2.36
N GLU A 216 12.77 -3.29 2.35
CA GLU A 216 13.82 -2.80 1.44
C GLU A 216 13.45 -3.06 -0.04
N ALA A 217 12.98 -4.27 -0.35
CA ALA A 217 12.55 -4.63 -1.72
C ALA A 217 11.37 -3.76 -2.17
N LEU A 218 10.39 -3.56 -1.29
CA LEU A 218 9.23 -2.70 -1.56
C LEU A 218 9.63 -1.24 -1.74
N TRP A 219 10.56 -0.74 -0.92
CA TRP A 219 11.10 0.62 -1.04
C TRP A 219 11.88 0.82 -2.34
N LYS A 220 12.72 -0.17 -2.72
CA LYS A 220 13.41 -0.17 -4.00
C LYS A 220 12.41 -0.06 -5.16
N LYS A 221 11.38 -0.91 -5.15
CA LYS A 221 10.30 -0.88 -6.16
C LYS A 221 9.57 0.47 -6.19
N ALA A 222 9.35 1.11 -5.05
CA ALA A 222 8.75 2.43 -4.98
C ALA A 222 9.60 3.51 -5.67
N LYS A 223 10.93 3.46 -5.51
CA LYS A 223 11.87 4.36 -6.20
C LYS A 223 11.93 4.08 -7.71
N GLU A 224 11.81 2.85 -8.14
CA GLU A 224 11.72 2.48 -9.56
C GLU A 224 10.40 2.96 -10.17
N THR A 225 9.30 2.85 -9.45
CA THR A 225 7.96 3.31 -9.88
C THR A 225 7.91 4.84 -9.99
N LEU A 226 8.45 5.55 -9.00
CA LEU A 226 8.51 7.01 -8.95
C LEU A 226 9.95 7.47 -8.71
N PRO A 227 10.75 7.63 -9.78
CA PRO A 227 12.13 8.09 -9.66
C PRO A 227 12.25 9.43 -8.93
N GLY A 228 13.16 9.51 -7.97
CA GLY A 228 13.34 10.68 -7.12
C GLY A 228 12.41 10.72 -5.90
N LEU A 229 11.66 9.65 -5.64
CA LEU A 229 10.79 9.54 -4.46
C LEU A 229 11.56 9.81 -3.17
N GLU A 230 12.79 9.30 -3.04
CA GLU A 230 13.68 9.50 -1.89
C GLU A 230 14.00 10.97 -1.61
N LYS A 231 13.95 11.82 -2.65
CA LYS A 231 14.23 13.27 -2.51
C LYS A 231 13.02 14.08 -2.03
N ILE A 232 11.82 13.56 -2.26
CA ILE A 232 10.56 14.24 -1.93
C ILE A 232 9.87 13.64 -0.70
N ALA A 233 10.07 12.36 -0.41
CA ALA A 233 9.48 11.68 0.74
C ALA A 233 10.10 12.22 2.04
N LYS A 234 9.24 12.69 2.93
CA LYS A 234 9.64 13.28 4.23
C LYS A 234 9.47 12.27 5.37
N SER A 235 8.49 11.38 5.27
CA SER A 235 8.20 10.40 6.31
C SER A 235 7.45 9.20 5.74
N ASN A 236 7.68 8.04 6.36
CA ASN A 236 6.95 6.81 6.08
C ASN A 236 6.43 6.19 7.38
N ALA A 237 5.10 6.15 7.53
CA ALA A 237 4.44 5.61 8.70
C ALA A 237 4.19 4.10 8.52
N LYS A 238 4.66 3.29 9.47
CA LYS A 238 4.55 1.83 9.46
C LYS A 238 4.05 1.33 10.80
N ASP A 239 3.49 0.12 10.85
CA ASP A 239 3.08 -0.47 12.11
C ASP A 239 4.29 -0.99 12.94
N LYS A 240 4.04 -1.42 14.17
CA LYS A 240 5.08 -1.97 15.05
C LYS A 240 5.72 -3.27 14.52
N GLY A 241 5.10 -3.95 13.56
CA GLY A 241 5.66 -5.12 12.89
C GLY A 241 6.93 -4.81 12.12
N TYR A 242 7.10 -3.56 11.69
CA TYR A 242 8.27 -3.05 10.97
C TYR A 242 9.40 -2.55 11.89
N ASP A 243 9.28 -2.67 13.22
CA ASP A 243 10.31 -2.24 14.17
C ASP A 243 11.49 -3.21 14.17
N GLU A 244 12.31 -3.12 13.12
CA GLU A 244 13.53 -3.90 12.86
C GLU A 244 14.64 -2.95 12.41
N LYS A 245 15.87 -3.17 12.88
CA LYS A 245 17.03 -2.29 12.62
C LYS A 245 17.21 -1.97 11.13
N ALA A 246 17.13 -2.98 10.26
CA ALA A 246 17.28 -2.82 8.82
C ALA A 246 16.27 -1.84 8.19
N VAL A 247 15.03 -1.77 8.72
CA VAL A 247 14.01 -0.82 8.24
C VAL A 247 14.39 0.63 8.52
N TYR A 248 14.98 0.89 9.70
CA TYR A 248 15.47 2.23 10.05
C TYR A 248 16.68 2.61 9.21
N GLU A 249 17.62 1.69 9.00
CA GLU A 249 18.82 1.91 8.17
C GLU A 249 18.45 2.24 6.72
N THR A 250 17.52 1.50 6.13
CA THR A 250 17.00 1.75 4.77
C THR A 250 16.39 3.15 4.67
N SER A 251 15.53 3.51 5.62
CA SER A 251 14.90 4.84 5.66
C SER A 251 15.92 5.95 5.86
N TRP A 252 16.89 5.74 6.73
CA TRP A 252 17.93 6.71 7.07
C TRP A 252 18.84 7.03 5.89
N LYS A 253 19.27 6.02 5.14
CA LYS A 253 20.11 6.18 3.93
C LYS A 253 19.49 7.15 2.92
N ASP A 254 18.18 7.12 2.78
CA ASP A 254 17.43 7.95 1.83
C ASP A 254 16.85 9.22 2.48
N GLY A 255 17.16 9.51 3.76
CA GLY A 255 16.70 10.70 4.47
C GLY A 255 15.20 10.74 4.76
N VAL A 256 14.52 9.60 4.68
CA VAL A 256 13.07 9.47 4.94
C VAL A 256 12.84 9.10 6.41
N GLU A 257 12.08 9.92 7.13
CA GLU A 257 11.81 9.70 8.55
C GLU A 257 10.91 8.47 8.77
N PRO A 258 11.38 7.39 9.41
CA PRO A 258 10.55 6.23 9.75
C PRO A 258 9.69 6.53 10.98
N ILE A 259 8.37 6.47 10.82
CA ILE A 259 7.40 6.70 11.89
C ILE A 259 6.83 5.36 12.33
N ILE A 260 7.56 4.69 13.23
CA ILE A 260 7.30 3.30 13.66
C ILE A 260 7.19 3.26 15.19
N PRO A 261 6.10 2.76 15.79
CA PRO A 261 6.05 2.44 17.20
C PRO A 261 6.99 1.29 17.53
N LEU A 262 7.60 1.31 18.70
CA LEU A 262 8.41 0.20 19.17
C LEU A 262 7.55 -1.04 19.44
N LYS A 263 8.11 -2.22 19.20
CA LYS A 263 7.57 -3.47 19.72
C LYS A 263 7.70 -3.43 21.24
N ASP A 264 6.65 -3.83 21.95
CA ASP A 264 6.71 -4.03 23.38
C ASP A 264 7.82 -5.04 23.66
N GLN A 265 8.89 -4.59 24.31
CA GLN A 265 9.93 -5.50 24.79
C GLN A 265 9.33 -6.24 25.96
N THR A 266 9.08 -7.53 25.77
CA THR A 266 8.64 -8.42 26.83
C THR A 266 9.71 -8.55 27.89
N GLU A 267 9.29 -8.26 29.17
CA GLU A 267 9.60 -9.09 30.31
C GLU A 267 11.04 -9.06 30.84
N ASP A 268 11.38 -7.93 31.41
CA ASP A 268 12.09 -7.97 32.68
C ASP A 268 11.23 -7.17 33.68
N GLU A 269 10.49 -7.83 34.55
CA GLU A 269 9.58 -7.21 35.54
C GLU A 269 10.30 -6.27 36.51
N ASN A 270 11.66 -6.26 36.45
CA ASN A 270 12.52 -5.45 37.29
C ASN A 270 13.19 -4.28 36.56
N LYS A 271 13.00 -4.11 35.23
CA LYS A 271 13.44 -2.90 34.54
C LYS A 271 12.30 -1.90 34.52
N VAL A 272 12.49 -0.81 35.29
CA VAL A 272 11.76 0.43 35.03
C VAL A 272 12.08 0.82 33.61
N LEU A 273 11.20 0.48 32.66
CA LEU A 273 11.26 0.95 31.30
C LEU A 273 11.01 2.46 31.34
N LEU A 274 12.08 3.21 31.45
CA LEU A 274 12.05 4.59 30.99
C LEU A 274 11.63 4.53 29.54
N PRO A 275 10.70 5.40 29.08
CA PRO A 275 10.40 5.52 27.67
C PRO A 275 11.73 5.58 26.92
N GLU A 276 11.96 4.71 25.94
CA GLU A 276 13.29 4.38 25.38
C GLU A 276 14.10 5.57 24.85
N ASN A 277 13.50 6.75 24.79
CA ASN A 277 14.16 8.01 24.42
C ASN A 277 14.21 9.01 25.56
N GLN A 278 13.82 8.63 26.77
CA GLN A 278 13.76 9.55 27.88
C GLN A 278 15.15 9.69 28.51
N GLN A 279 15.77 10.80 28.21
CA GLN A 279 16.98 11.19 28.89
C GLN A 279 16.63 11.70 30.29
N VAL A 280 17.46 11.39 31.28
CA VAL A 280 17.25 11.78 32.66
C VAL A 280 18.37 12.70 33.14
N CYS A 281 18.05 13.58 34.07
CA CYS A 281 19.04 14.37 34.80
C CYS A 281 19.78 13.52 35.86
N PRO A 282 20.86 14.01 36.49
CA PRO A 282 21.58 13.26 37.52
C PRO A 282 20.73 12.79 38.73
N ARG A 283 19.59 13.42 38.97
CA ARG A 283 18.61 13.00 39.97
C ARG A 283 17.70 11.86 39.50
N GLY A 284 17.65 11.58 38.19
CA GLY A 284 16.75 10.59 37.59
C GLY A 284 15.44 11.17 37.04
N ASP A 285 15.22 12.49 37.15
CA ASP A 285 14.03 13.12 36.58
C ASP A 285 14.18 13.23 35.06
N ALA A 286 13.06 13.02 34.32
CA ALA A 286 13.03 13.10 32.91
C ALA A 286 13.38 14.49 32.36
N LEU A 287 14.36 14.54 31.47
CA LEU A 287 14.67 15.74 30.69
C LEU A 287 13.55 16.03 29.68
N ARG A 288 13.35 17.28 29.39
CA ARG A 288 12.33 17.76 28.47
C ARG A 288 12.90 17.81 27.03
N PHE A 289 12.31 17.07 26.13
CA PHE A 289 12.68 17.17 24.71
C PHE A 289 12.39 18.57 24.17
N ASP A 290 13.43 19.23 23.63
CA ASP A 290 13.37 20.60 23.10
C ASP A 290 13.49 20.68 21.57
N GLY A 291 13.91 19.60 20.92
CA GLY A 291 13.94 19.54 19.46
C GLY A 291 15.09 18.73 18.87
N TYR A 292 15.17 18.73 17.55
CA TYR A 292 16.24 18.10 16.77
C TYR A 292 17.07 19.17 16.07
N GLU A 293 18.38 19.13 16.29
CA GLU A 293 19.36 20.04 15.72
C GLU A 293 19.99 19.42 14.46
N THR A 294 19.48 19.77 13.30
CA THR A 294 19.87 19.15 12.01
C THR A 294 21.36 19.29 11.72
N ALA A 295 21.95 20.46 12.01
CA ALA A 295 23.36 20.72 11.74
C ALA A 295 24.32 19.81 12.54
N ARG A 296 23.86 19.27 13.68
CA ARG A 296 24.64 18.40 14.55
C ARG A 296 24.15 16.96 14.56
N ASN A 297 23.08 16.68 13.83
CA ASN A 297 22.39 15.40 13.88
C ASN A 297 22.14 14.91 15.31
N ALA A 298 21.56 15.79 16.16
CA ALA A 298 21.41 15.52 17.59
C ALA A 298 20.03 15.93 18.10
N LEU A 299 19.49 15.11 19.00
CA LEU A 299 18.34 15.46 19.82
C LEU A 299 18.78 16.40 20.95
N ARG A 300 17.97 17.40 21.23
CA ARG A 300 18.22 18.41 22.27
C ARG A 300 17.20 18.24 23.39
N TYR A 301 17.71 18.26 24.62
CA TYR A 301 16.92 18.11 25.84
C TYR A 301 17.26 19.21 26.82
N ASP A 302 16.23 19.84 27.38
CA ASP A 302 16.31 20.81 28.48
C ASP A 302 16.07 20.14 29.84
N LEU A 303 16.38 20.87 30.91
CA LEU A 303 16.09 20.45 32.27
C LEU A 303 14.58 20.25 32.51
N PRO A 304 14.20 19.40 33.49
CA PRO A 304 12.80 19.25 33.89
C PRO A 304 12.20 20.61 34.30
N LYS A 305 10.91 20.81 34.01
CA LYS A 305 10.20 22.04 34.47
C LYS A 305 10.21 22.22 35.99
N THR A 306 10.33 21.12 36.74
CA THR A 306 10.42 21.09 38.20
C THR A 306 11.80 21.42 38.71
N CYS A 307 12.82 21.51 37.83
CA CYS A 307 14.20 21.77 38.27
C CYS A 307 14.35 23.17 38.83
N PRO A 308 14.87 23.34 40.06
CA PRO A 308 15.05 24.68 40.68
C PRO A 308 15.98 25.59 39.88
N ARG A 309 16.92 25.02 39.11
CA ARG A 309 17.83 25.79 38.22
C ARG A 309 17.15 26.39 36.99
N GLU A 310 15.98 25.90 36.63
CA GLU A 310 15.13 26.41 35.55
C GLU A 310 13.94 27.23 36.09
N LYS A 311 14.10 27.87 37.24
CA LYS A 311 13.01 28.59 37.95
C LYS A 311 11.83 27.71 38.34
N GLY A 312 12.02 26.38 38.38
CA GLY A 312 11.03 25.45 38.89
C GLY A 312 10.89 25.53 40.42
N THR A 313 9.72 25.11 40.90
CA THR A 313 9.41 25.09 42.33
C THR A 313 9.78 23.78 43.01
N GLY A 314 10.39 22.86 42.28
CA GLY A 314 10.78 21.55 42.81
C GLY A 314 12.01 21.60 43.69
N TYR A 315 12.08 20.73 44.69
CA TYR A 315 13.27 20.51 45.51
C TYR A 315 14.24 19.57 44.81
N CYS A 316 15.54 19.87 44.81
CA CYS A 316 16.58 19.01 44.26
C CYS A 316 17.82 19.04 45.19
N GLU A 317 18.17 17.89 45.74
CA GLU A 317 19.35 17.74 46.60
C GLU A 317 20.67 18.05 45.91
N LEU A 318 20.69 17.92 44.57
CA LEU A 318 21.85 18.16 43.74
C LEU A 318 21.88 19.57 43.12
N SER A 319 20.99 20.48 43.53
CA SER A 319 20.86 21.81 42.91
C SER A 319 22.17 22.59 42.86
N ASP A 320 22.97 22.52 43.92
CA ASP A 320 24.17 23.33 44.10
C ASP A 320 25.41 22.71 43.42
N THR A 321 25.43 21.39 43.24
CA THR A 321 26.54 20.65 42.64
C THR A 321 26.27 20.24 41.18
N CYS A 322 25.03 20.27 40.75
CA CYS A 322 24.63 19.85 39.40
C CYS A 322 25.09 20.85 38.35
N THR A 323 25.91 20.40 37.40
CA THR A 323 26.37 21.19 36.25
C THR A 323 25.55 20.96 35.01
N GLN A 324 24.53 20.08 35.07
CA GLN A 324 23.68 19.74 33.95
C GLN A 324 22.98 20.98 33.37
N LYS A 325 23.13 21.18 32.09
CA LYS A 325 22.41 22.18 31.28
C LYS A 325 21.67 21.48 30.16
N LEU A 326 21.67 22.08 28.99
CA LEU A 326 21.21 21.47 27.75
C LEU A 326 21.99 20.17 27.50
N MET A 327 21.29 19.07 27.25
CA MET A 327 21.88 17.81 26.83
C MET A 327 21.65 17.59 25.33
N ARG A 328 22.70 17.15 24.61
CA ARG A 328 22.62 16.76 23.22
C ARG A 328 22.95 15.27 23.10
N VAL A 329 22.07 14.54 22.42
CA VAL A 329 22.28 13.12 22.13
C VAL A 329 22.39 12.95 20.62
N LYS A 330 23.57 12.55 20.13
CA LYS A 330 23.78 12.30 18.70
C LYS A 330 22.92 11.14 18.24
N VAL A 331 22.30 11.29 17.07
CA VAL A 331 21.67 10.20 16.35
C VAL A 331 22.73 9.53 15.49
N THR A 332 22.92 8.22 15.66
CA THR A 332 23.91 7.40 14.95
C THR A 332 23.22 6.19 14.35
N GLU A 333 23.82 5.53 13.38
CA GLU A 333 23.26 4.30 12.79
C GLU A 333 22.96 3.21 13.84
N GLU A 334 23.74 3.16 14.91
CA GLU A 334 23.57 2.18 15.98
C GLU A 334 22.31 2.42 16.82
N ASN A 335 21.88 3.69 16.96
CA ASN A 335 20.77 4.06 17.82
C ASN A 335 19.51 4.52 17.05
N LEU A 336 19.49 4.46 15.73
CA LEU A 336 18.37 4.89 14.87
C LEU A 336 17.01 4.30 15.30
N ARG A 337 16.99 3.05 15.71
CA ARG A 337 15.77 2.40 16.19
C ARG A 337 15.19 3.10 17.41
N HIS A 338 16.03 3.58 18.31
CA HIS A 338 15.63 4.19 19.58
C HIS A 338 15.58 5.72 19.51
N LEU A 339 16.52 6.32 18.79
CA LEU A 339 16.71 7.77 18.70
C LEU A 339 16.58 8.23 17.25
N GLY A 340 15.39 8.67 16.84
CA GLY A 340 15.16 9.29 15.55
C GLY A 340 14.89 10.79 15.67
N PRO A 341 14.98 11.57 14.56
CA PRO A 341 14.68 13.00 14.54
C PRO A 341 13.26 13.34 15.00
N VAL A 342 12.34 12.38 14.95
CA VAL A 342 10.96 12.51 15.45
C VAL A 342 10.75 11.61 16.65
N VAL A 343 10.87 12.21 17.83
CA VAL A 343 10.68 11.50 19.11
C VAL A 343 9.26 10.98 19.23
N ARG A 344 9.11 9.72 19.65
CA ARG A 344 7.82 8.98 19.65
C ARG A 344 6.77 9.59 20.57
N GLU A 345 7.14 10.14 21.72
CA GLU A 345 6.24 10.81 22.66
C GLU A 345 5.75 12.17 22.15
N SER A 346 6.38 12.69 21.09
CA SER A 346 6.09 14.03 20.58
C SER A 346 4.71 14.10 19.88
N LYS A 347 4.09 15.29 19.95
CA LYS A 347 2.89 15.60 19.17
C LYS A 347 3.13 15.44 17.67
N LYS A 348 4.38 15.66 17.20
CA LYS A 348 4.77 15.49 15.80
C LYS A 348 4.66 14.02 15.38
N PHE A 349 5.21 13.10 16.19
CA PHE A 349 5.10 11.67 15.93
C PHE A 349 3.64 11.22 15.86
N LYS A 350 2.84 11.54 16.87
CA LYS A 350 1.42 11.19 16.92
C LYS A 350 0.64 11.68 15.70
N ARG A 351 0.95 12.90 15.22
CA ARG A 351 0.35 13.47 14.01
C ARG A 351 0.76 12.72 12.74
N LEU A 352 2.05 12.40 12.59
CA LEU A 352 2.57 11.67 11.42
C LEU A 352 2.10 10.22 11.42
N TYR A 353 2.08 9.56 12.58
CA TYR A 353 1.63 8.18 12.71
C TYR A 353 0.15 7.99 12.37
N ARG A 354 -0.69 8.99 12.58
CA ARG A 354 -2.09 8.96 12.08
C ARG A 354 -2.17 8.78 10.58
N GLY A 355 -1.13 9.15 9.82
CA GLY A 355 -1.03 8.91 8.38
C GLY A 355 -1.04 7.43 8.01
N ARG A 356 -0.66 6.53 8.93
CA ARG A 356 -0.68 5.07 8.71
C ARG A 356 -2.08 4.55 8.35
N THR A 357 -3.14 5.15 8.91
CA THR A 357 -4.51 4.74 8.57
C THR A 357 -4.86 4.92 7.09
N ALA A 358 -4.05 5.65 6.31
CA ALA A 358 -4.25 5.78 4.87
C ALA A 358 -4.12 4.43 4.16
N VAL A 359 -3.08 3.63 4.48
CA VAL A 359 -2.91 2.32 3.85
C VAL A 359 -4.01 1.34 4.29
N GLU A 360 -4.51 1.45 5.52
CA GLU A 360 -5.66 0.64 5.97
C GLU A 360 -6.92 0.96 5.17
N ARG A 361 -7.16 2.26 4.88
CA ARG A 361 -8.30 2.66 4.02
C ARG A 361 -8.13 2.21 2.57
N VAL A 362 -6.90 2.24 2.03
CA VAL A 362 -6.61 1.65 0.71
C VAL A 362 -6.90 0.16 0.73
N ASN A 363 -6.40 -0.58 1.73
CA ASN A 363 -6.66 -2.00 1.92
C ASN A 363 -8.16 -2.32 1.99
N SER A 364 -8.92 -1.51 2.73
CA SER A 364 -10.37 -1.65 2.83
C SER A 364 -11.06 -1.45 1.48
N ARG A 365 -10.66 -0.41 0.71
CA ARG A 365 -11.22 -0.18 -0.64
C ARG A 365 -10.91 -1.32 -1.58
N LEU A 366 -9.66 -1.79 -1.64
CA LEU A 366 -9.26 -2.92 -2.48
C LEU A 366 -10.05 -4.20 -2.18
N LYS A 367 -10.34 -4.46 -0.90
CA LYS A 367 -11.14 -5.62 -0.50
C LYS A 367 -12.62 -5.46 -0.79
N ALA A 368 -13.20 -4.30 -0.42
CA ALA A 368 -14.63 -4.07 -0.55
C ALA A 368 -15.05 -3.80 -2.00
N HIS A 369 -14.19 -3.12 -2.78
CA HIS A 369 -14.56 -2.56 -4.08
C HIS A 369 -13.76 -3.09 -5.27
N ASP A 370 -12.63 -3.79 -5.03
CA ASP A 370 -11.79 -4.30 -6.12
C ASP A 370 -11.62 -5.84 -6.05
N GLY A 371 -12.45 -6.51 -5.24
CA GLY A 371 -12.58 -7.97 -5.20
C GLY A 371 -11.35 -8.74 -4.68
N LEU A 372 -10.44 -8.06 -3.95
CA LEU A 372 -9.22 -8.69 -3.44
C LEU A 372 -9.42 -9.48 -2.14
N ASP A 373 -10.60 -9.47 -1.52
CA ASP A 373 -10.85 -10.23 -0.29
C ASP A 373 -10.91 -11.74 -0.54
N GLU A 374 -11.44 -12.16 -1.69
CA GLU A 374 -11.60 -13.55 -2.10
C GLU A 374 -10.96 -13.85 -3.45
N ILE A 375 -9.64 -13.90 -3.50
CA ILE A 375 -8.93 -14.17 -4.77
C ILE A 375 -9.09 -15.64 -5.18
N LYS A 376 -9.84 -15.89 -6.25
CA LYS A 376 -10.03 -17.22 -6.86
C LYS A 376 -8.90 -17.58 -7.84
N ARG A 377 -7.68 -17.15 -7.57
CA ARG A 377 -6.47 -17.45 -8.39
C ARG A 377 -5.48 -18.24 -7.55
N ARG A 378 -4.67 -19.03 -8.25
CA ARG A 378 -3.60 -19.86 -7.67
C ARG A 378 -2.28 -19.51 -8.31
N GLY A 379 -1.22 -19.52 -7.51
CA GLY A 379 0.13 -19.16 -7.91
C GLY A 379 0.38 -17.65 -7.78
N ILE A 380 1.50 -17.31 -7.17
CA ILE A 380 1.87 -15.94 -6.77
C ILE A 380 1.82 -14.98 -7.97
N LYS A 381 2.32 -15.36 -9.14
CA LYS A 381 2.33 -14.51 -10.34
C LYS A 381 0.91 -14.09 -10.79
N ARG A 382 -0.07 -15.02 -10.77
CA ARG A 382 -1.44 -14.68 -11.15
C ARG A 382 -2.17 -13.87 -10.09
N VAL A 383 -1.85 -14.12 -8.82
CA VAL A 383 -2.33 -13.29 -7.70
C VAL A 383 -1.79 -11.87 -7.83
N SER A 384 -0.49 -11.71 -8.17
CA SER A 384 0.12 -10.39 -8.42
C SER A 384 -0.52 -9.66 -9.60
N VAL A 385 -0.78 -10.36 -10.73
CA VAL A 385 -1.50 -9.74 -11.86
C VAL A 385 -2.86 -9.20 -11.44
N TRP A 386 -3.61 -9.98 -10.63
CA TRP A 386 -4.94 -9.57 -10.20
C TRP A 386 -4.89 -8.41 -9.20
N ALA A 387 -3.92 -8.40 -8.30
CA ALA A 387 -3.66 -7.27 -7.41
C ALA A 387 -3.30 -6.01 -8.20
N LEU A 388 -2.40 -6.13 -9.19
CA LEU A 388 -2.02 -5.02 -10.06
C LEU A 388 -3.22 -4.49 -10.86
N VAL A 389 -4.09 -5.34 -11.39
CA VAL A 389 -5.31 -4.89 -12.10
C VAL A 389 -6.18 -4.01 -11.19
N ALA A 390 -6.37 -4.41 -9.93
CA ALA A 390 -7.13 -3.60 -8.96
C ALA A 390 -6.45 -2.24 -8.70
N LEU A 391 -5.13 -2.24 -8.53
CA LEU A 391 -4.35 -1.01 -8.32
C LEU A 391 -4.33 -0.11 -9.55
N LEU A 392 -4.27 -0.69 -10.76
CA LEU A 392 -4.41 0.03 -12.03
C LEU A 392 -5.76 0.74 -12.11
N CYS A 393 -6.87 0.04 -11.79
CA CYS A 393 -8.20 0.63 -11.81
C CYS A 393 -8.31 1.80 -10.82
N MET A 394 -7.77 1.65 -9.61
CA MET A 394 -7.76 2.69 -8.58
C MET A 394 -6.97 3.93 -9.04
N ASN A 395 -5.73 3.76 -9.49
CA ASN A 395 -4.88 4.87 -9.91
C ASN A 395 -5.35 5.51 -11.22
N ALA A 396 -5.81 4.73 -12.19
CA ALA A 396 -6.34 5.26 -13.44
C ALA A 396 -7.60 6.11 -13.20
N PHE A 397 -8.49 5.67 -12.31
CA PHE A 397 -9.64 6.47 -11.90
C PHE A 397 -9.19 7.78 -11.20
N ALA A 398 -8.21 7.70 -10.30
CA ALA A 398 -7.67 8.90 -9.66
C ALA A 398 -7.01 9.87 -10.66
N VAL A 399 -6.31 9.37 -11.67
CA VAL A 399 -5.78 10.19 -12.78
C VAL A 399 -6.90 10.91 -13.52
N THR A 400 -7.98 10.19 -13.83
CA THR A 400 -9.13 10.77 -14.56
C THR A 400 -9.75 11.94 -13.78
N VAL A 401 -10.12 11.73 -12.53
CA VAL A 401 -10.76 12.78 -11.71
C VAL A 401 -9.81 13.93 -11.39
N ALA A 402 -8.51 13.65 -11.23
CA ALA A 402 -7.50 14.69 -11.02
C ALA A 402 -7.30 15.56 -12.29
N THR A 403 -7.31 14.95 -13.47
CA THR A 403 -7.22 15.65 -14.76
C THR A 403 -8.43 16.58 -14.98
N GLU A 404 -9.60 16.21 -14.48
CA GLU A 404 -10.82 17.04 -14.47
C GLU A 404 -10.82 18.13 -13.38
N GLY A 405 -9.74 18.30 -12.62
CA GLY A 405 -9.63 19.26 -11.52
C GLY A 405 -10.36 18.84 -10.23
N ARG A 406 -10.93 17.65 -10.19
CA ARG A 406 -11.73 17.10 -9.07
C ARG A 406 -10.87 16.41 -8.01
N ILE A 407 -9.79 17.07 -7.57
CA ILE A 407 -8.75 16.49 -6.67
C ILE A 407 -9.36 15.93 -5.36
N LYS A 408 -10.45 16.51 -4.85
CA LYS A 408 -11.11 16.03 -3.64
C LYS A 408 -11.74 14.63 -3.81
N GLU A 409 -11.93 14.20 -5.03
CA GLU A 409 -12.59 12.93 -5.35
C GLU A 409 -11.61 11.76 -5.65
N VAL A 410 -10.31 12.02 -5.71
CA VAL A 410 -9.30 10.97 -5.97
C VAL A 410 -9.32 9.81 -4.95
N ARG A 411 -9.88 10.04 -3.76
CA ARG A 411 -10.06 9.02 -2.72
C ARG A 411 -11.35 8.21 -2.88
N LYS A 412 -12.25 8.64 -3.76
CA LYS A 412 -13.51 7.95 -3.99
C LYS A 412 -13.29 6.73 -4.86
N THR A 413 -14.20 5.79 -4.79
CA THR A 413 -14.23 4.63 -5.69
C THR A 413 -15.12 4.91 -6.89
N ILE A 414 -15.01 4.10 -7.93
CA ILE A 414 -15.91 4.17 -9.09
C ILE A 414 -17.39 4.15 -8.66
N TRP A 415 -17.73 3.39 -7.63
CA TRP A 415 -19.09 3.25 -7.12
C TRP A 415 -19.58 4.43 -6.28
N SER A 416 -18.70 5.07 -5.51
CA SER A 416 -19.10 6.13 -4.57
C SER A 416 -19.49 7.46 -5.24
N ILE A 417 -19.23 7.61 -6.54
CA ILE A 417 -19.61 8.80 -7.31
C ILE A 417 -20.91 8.54 -8.11
N ALA A 418 -21.35 7.28 -8.23
CA ALA A 418 -22.56 6.89 -8.94
C ALA A 418 -23.85 7.08 -8.11
N ALA A 419 -23.69 7.27 -6.80
CA ALA A 419 -24.76 7.65 -5.88
C ALA A 419 -24.79 9.18 -5.68
#